data_0136d1c154ec69f44ec0638da9f04455
#
_entry.id   0136d1c154ec69f44ec0638da9f04455
#
_cell.length_a   1.000
_cell.length_b   1.000
_cell.length_c   1.000
_cell.angle_alpha   90.00
_cell.angle_beta   90.00
_cell.angle_gamma   90.00
#
_symmetry.space_group_name_H-M   'P 1'
#
loop_
_entity.id
_entity.type
_entity.pdbx_description
1 polymer ?
#
loop_
_entity_poly.entity_id
_entity_poly.type
_entity_poly.pdbx_seq_one_letter_code
_entity_poly.pdbx_strand_id
1 'polypeptide(L)'
;MIKKVKKAHLKNSQKNTGILVLENKKIFRGIGIGYQGEATGEVCFNTSLTGYQEIISDPSYAGQIINFTFPHIGNVGTNKEDFESDKIWTKGVIFNSEITSPSNYRSFQHLDAWLKKNKIVGITGLDTRSLTNFIRDKGAPKGTIAYSKKNRFHINKLINSTIKWSGLKNLDLAEKLSLIHI
;
A
#
# COMPACT_ATOMS: atom_id res chain seq x y z
N MET A 1 26.20 30.09 -5.62
CA MET A 1 25.92 28.80 -4.94
C MET A 1 24.49 28.69 -4.40
N ILE A 2 23.88 29.74 -3.90
CA ILE A 2 22.52 29.74 -3.25
C ILE A 2 21.37 29.43 -4.22
N LYS A 3 21.45 29.78 -5.51
CA LYS A 3 20.39 29.50 -6.50
C LYS A 3 20.25 28.00 -6.89
N LYS A 4 21.33 27.19 -6.78
CA LYS A 4 21.29 25.74 -7.08
C LYS A 4 20.60 24.91 -5.98
N VAL A 5 20.72 25.34 -4.73
CA VAL A 5 20.10 24.64 -3.57
C VAL A 5 18.59 24.84 -3.57
N LYS A 6 18.07 26.03 -3.91
CA LYS A 6 16.62 26.28 -4.03
C LYS A 6 15.96 25.48 -5.15
N LYS A 7 16.67 25.21 -6.27
CA LYS A 7 16.14 24.41 -7.39
C LYS A 7 16.05 22.89 -7.05
N ALA A 8 16.92 22.37 -6.18
CA ALA A 8 16.86 20.99 -5.72
C ALA A 8 15.70 20.76 -4.72
N HIS A 9 15.41 21.75 -3.85
CA HIS A 9 14.24 21.66 -2.93
C HIS A 9 12.91 21.76 -3.67
N LEU A 10 12.81 22.55 -4.73
CA LEU A 10 11.59 22.66 -5.56
C LEU A 10 11.31 21.41 -6.42
N LYS A 11 12.33 20.64 -6.83
CA LYS A 11 12.14 19.35 -7.52
C LYS A 11 11.60 18.24 -6.63
N ASN A 12 11.80 18.29 -5.32
CA ASN A 12 11.31 17.28 -4.38
C ASN A 12 9.83 17.47 -3.99
N SER A 13 9.25 18.65 -4.18
CA SER A 13 7.84 18.92 -3.85
C SER A 13 6.82 18.30 -4.84
N GLN A 14 7.26 17.92 -6.03
CA GLN A 14 6.40 17.29 -7.05
C GLN A 14 6.27 15.76 -6.92
N LYS A 15 7.05 15.11 -6.06
CA LYS A 15 7.09 13.63 -5.97
C LYS A 15 6.09 13.00 -4.99
N ASN A 16 5.49 13.75 -4.08
CA ASN A 16 4.65 13.19 -3.02
C ASN A 16 3.19 13.00 -3.46
N THR A 17 2.95 12.12 -4.43
CA THR A 17 1.60 11.82 -4.94
C THR A 17 0.86 10.77 -4.13
N GLY A 18 1.52 10.19 -3.11
CA GLY A 18 0.96 9.20 -2.18
C GLY A 18 1.10 9.65 -0.72
N ILE A 19 0.13 9.29 0.11
CA ILE A 19 0.10 9.60 1.54
C ILE A 19 -0.50 8.45 2.34
N LEU A 20 0.12 8.13 3.48
CA LEU A 20 -0.46 7.28 4.52
C LEU A 20 -0.67 8.11 5.77
N VAL A 21 -1.86 8.06 6.32
CA VAL A 21 -2.25 8.73 7.58
C VAL A 21 -2.63 7.66 8.58
N LEU A 22 -2.02 7.67 9.77
CA LEU A 22 -2.35 6.76 10.86
C LEU A 22 -3.32 7.42 11.86
N GLU A 23 -4.00 6.61 12.67
CA GLU A 23 -4.97 7.07 13.68
C GLU A 23 -4.36 8.02 14.73
N ASN A 24 -3.06 7.88 15.03
CA ASN A 24 -2.32 8.80 15.89
C ASN A 24 -1.89 10.10 15.18
N LYS A 25 -2.43 10.36 14.00
CA LYS A 25 -2.14 11.52 13.12
C LYS A 25 -0.72 11.53 12.54
N LYS A 26 0.08 10.46 12.70
CA LYS A 26 1.37 10.33 12.01
C LYS A 26 1.13 10.21 10.51
N ILE A 27 1.93 10.93 9.73
CA ILE A 27 1.78 11.04 8.28
C ILE A 27 3.07 10.60 7.60
N PHE A 28 2.94 9.69 6.64
CA PHE A 28 4.02 9.28 5.74
C PHE A 28 3.70 9.73 4.33
N ARG A 29 4.70 10.21 3.60
CA ARG A 29 4.54 10.68 2.21
C ARG A 29 5.47 9.92 1.29
N GLY A 30 4.98 9.62 0.09
CA GLY A 30 5.72 8.91 -0.94
C GLY A 30 5.12 9.13 -2.33
N ILE A 31 5.45 8.25 -3.24
CA ILE A 31 4.95 8.26 -4.62
C ILE A 31 3.77 7.29 -4.71
N GLY A 32 2.62 7.79 -5.13
CA GLY A 32 1.43 6.97 -5.35
C GLY A 32 1.58 6.07 -6.58
N ILE A 33 1.13 4.83 -6.44
CA ILE A 33 1.11 3.79 -7.48
C ILE A 33 -0.24 3.09 -7.49
N GLY A 34 -0.49 2.28 -8.52
CA GLY A 34 -1.72 1.55 -8.67
C GLY A 34 -2.93 2.46 -8.92
N TYR A 35 -4.01 2.25 -8.18
CA TYR A 35 -5.27 2.96 -8.37
C TYR A 35 -5.29 4.31 -7.65
N GLN A 36 -5.72 5.38 -8.35
CA GLN A 36 -5.95 6.68 -7.71
C GLN A 36 -7.21 6.62 -6.84
N GLY A 37 -7.06 6.93 -5.58
CA GLY A 37 -8.17 6.91 -4.63
C GLY A 37 -7.69 6.88 -3.19
N GLU A 38 -8.60 6.52 -2.31
CA GLU A 38 -8.39 6.41 -0.88
C GLU A 38 -8.85 5.02 -0.42
N ALA A 39 -8.14 4.41 0.52
CA ALA A 39 -8.55 3.18 1.17
C ALA A 39 -8.17 3.21 2.65
N THR A 40 -9.07 2.73 3.51
CA THR A 40 -8.84 2.66 4.96
C THR A 40 -8.80 1.20 5.40
N GLY A 41 -7.86 0.87 6.26
CA GLY A 41 -7.66 -0.49 6.78
C GLY A 41 -6.71 -0.50 7.96
N GLU A 42 -6.49 -1.69 8.51
CA GLU A 42 -5.44 -1.94 9.50
C GLU A 42 -4.09 -2.05 8.81
N VAL A 43 -3.07 -1.37 9.32
CA VAL A 43 -1.73 -1.39 8.72
C VAL A 43 -0.93 -2.52 9.37
N CYS A 44 -0.66 -3.55 8.59
CA CYS A 44 0.21 -4.67 8.98
C CYS A 44 1.54 -4.63 8.21
N PHE A 45 2.47 -5.52 8.52
CA PHE A 45 3.69 -5.69 7.71
C PHE A 45 3.89 -7.15 7.33
N ASN A 46 4.58 -7.35 6.21
CA ASN A 46 4.99 -8.66 5.72
C ASN A 46 6.49 -8.65 5.46
N THR A 47 7.18 -9.71 5.90
CA THR A 47 8.65 -9.84 5.83
C THR A 47 9.12 -10.80 4.75
N SER A 48 8.21 -11.37 3.95
CA SER A 48 8.55 -12.30 2.87
C SER A 48 9.43 -11.62 1.82
N LEU A 49 10.39 -12.38 1.31
CA LEU A 49 11.32 -11.90 0.28
C LEU A 49 10.73 -12.00 -1.14
N THR A 50 9.73 -12.87 -1.31
CA THR A 50 9.08 -13.19 -2.60
C THR A 50 7.59 -13.37 -2.39
N GLY A 51 6.83 -13.58 -3.47
CA GLY A 51 5.41 -13.92 -3.38
C GLY A 51 4.52 -12.71 -3.09
N TYR A 52 4.89 -11.53 -3.54
CA TYR A 52 4.07 -10.33 -3.27
C TYR A 52 2.68 -10.38 -3.92
N GLN A 53 2.51 -11.07 -5.06
CA GLN A 53 1.21 -11.21 -5.72
C GLN A 53 0.31 -12.13 -4.91
N GLU A 54 0.83 -13.27 -4.47
CA GLU A 54 0.15 -14.23 -3.60
C GLU A 54 -0.26 -13.55 -2.29
N ILE A 55 0.65 -12.84 -1.63
CA ILE A 55 0.37 -12.10 -0.39
C ILE A 55 -0.73 -11.07 -0.57
N ILE A 56 -0.72 -10.29 -1.67
CA ILE A 56 -1.73 -9.27 -1.92
C ILE A 56 -3.09 -9.90 -2.22
N SER A 57 -3.13 -11.09 -2.83
CA SER A 57 -4.36 -11.80 -3.16
C SER A 57 -4.86 -12.73 -2.04
N ASP A 58 -4.05 -12.95 -0.98
CA ASP A 58 -4.40 -13.81 0.15
C ASP A 58 -5.55 -13.19 0.97
N PRO A 59 -6.68 -13.92 1.14
CA PRO A 59 -7.81 -13.50 1.95
C PRO A 59 -7.48 -13.18 3.41
N SER A 60 -6.37 -13.73 3.95
CA SER A 60 -5.89 -13.45 5.31
C SER A 60 -5.57 -11.97 5.54
N TYR A 61 -5.30 -11.22 4.47
CA TYR A 61 -5.08 -9.77 4.51
C TYR A 61 -6.35 -8.95 4.25
N ALA A 62 -7.52 -9.56 4.39
CA ALA A 62 -8.78 -8.85 4.19
C ALA A 62 -8.91 -7.63 5.11
N GLY A 63 -9.19 -6.47 4.52
CA GLY A 63 -9.32 -5.21 5.25
C GLY A 63 -8.00 -4.56 5.68
N GLN A 64 -6.85 -5.11 5.30
CA GLN A 64 -5.54 -4.62 5.71
C GLN A 64 -4.82 -3.82 4.62
N ILE A 65 -3.90 -2.95 5.05
CA ILE A 65 -2.91 -2.26 4.23
C ILE A 65 -1.56 -2.90 4.55
N ILE A 66 -0.92 -3.51 3.56
CA ILE A 66 0.29 -4.31 3.77
C ILE A 66 1.53 -3.45 3.54
N ASN A 67 2.37 -3.34 4.57
CA ASN A 67 3.70 -2.74 4.49
C ASN A 67 4.73 -3.84 4.19
N PHE A 68 5.24 -3.89 2.98
CA PHE A 68 6.28 -4.83 2.58
C PHE A 68 7.66 -4.36 3.06
N THR A 69 8.33 -5.17 3.85
CA THR A 69 9.66 -4.81 4.39
C THR A 69 10.79 -5.05 3.41
N PHE A 70 10.59 -5.97 2.46
CA PHE A 70 11.58 -6.27 1.43
C PHE A 70 11.67 -5.11 0.42
N PRO A 71 12.89 -4.59 0.14
CA PRO A 71 13.04 -3.36 -0.63
C PRO A 71 12.82 -3.53 -2.14
N HIS A 72 13.05 -4.73 -2.69
CA HIS A 72 13.00 -4.97 -4.13
C HIS A 72 11.70 -5.63 -4.53
N ILE A 73 10.79 -4.85 -5.11
CA ILE A 73 9.47 -5.31 -5.53
C ILE A 73 9.31 -5.09 -7.04
N GLY A 74 8.68 -6.05 -7.73
CA GLY A 74 8.30 -5.93 -9.13
C GLY A 74 9.13 -6.74 -10.11
N ASN A 75 10.30 -7.23 -9.71
CA ASN A 75 11.21 -7.99 -10.59
C ASN A 75 10.60 -9.27 -11.19
N VAL A 76 9.69 -9.93 -10.48
CA VAL A 76 8.95 -11.10 -10.98
C VAL A 76 7.77 -10.68 -11.86
N GLY A 77 7.28 -9.44 -11.75
CA GLY A 77 6.04 -9.02 -12.37
C GLY A 77 4.82 -9.63 -11.71
N THR A 78 3.73 -9.77 -12.46
CA THR A 78 2.54 -10.53 -12.05
C THR A 78 2.16 -11.52 -13.15
N ASN A 79 1.52 -12.63 -12.78
CA ASN A 79 1.10 -13.67 -13.70
C ASN A 79 -0.35 -14.11 -13.40
N LYS A 80 -0.82 -15.15 -14.09
CA LYS A 80 -2.21 -15.65 -13.96
C LYS A 80 -2.36 -16.78 -12.96
N GLU A 81 -1.27 -17.30 -12.43
CA GLU A 81 -1.23 -18.51 -11.61
C GLU A 81 -1.01 -18.20 -10.12
N ASP A 82 -0.22 -17.17 -9.82
CA ASP A 82 0.20 -16.81 -8.46
C ASP A 82 -0.91 -16.00 -7.73
N PHE A 83 -2.10 -16.58 -7.61
CA PHE A 83 -3.23 -16.03 -6.88
C PHE A 83 -3.67 -16.99 -5.78
N GLU A 84 -3.88 -16.47 -4.58
CA GLU A 84 -4.50 -17.21 -3.47
C GLU A 84 -6.03 -17.10 -3.48
N SER A 85 -6.58 -16.13 -4.21
CA SER A 85 -8.04 -15.93 -4.34
C SER A 85 -8.36 -15.13 -5.60
N ASP A 86 -9.49 -15.43 -6.24
CA ASP A 86 -10.01 -14.67 -7.39
C ASP A 86 -10.36 -13.23 -7.06
N LYS A 87 -10.69 -12.95 -5.80
CA LYS A 87 -11.00 -11.62 -5.30
C LYS A 87 -9.90 -11.12 -4.39
N ILE A 88 -9.42 -9.90 -4.66
CA ILE A 88 -8.44 -9.25 -3.81
C ILE A 88 -9.11 -8.50 -2.68
N TRP A 89 -8.72 -8.82 -1.45
CA TRP A 89 -9.30 -8.32 -0.22
C TRP A 89 -8.45 -7.24 0.45
N THR A 90 -7.17 -7.18 0.11
CA THR A 90 -6.22 -6.17 0.57
C THR A 90 -6.68 -4.76 0.19
N LYS A 91 -6.58 -3.82 1.13
CA LYS A 91 -7.00 -2.42 0.94
C LYS A 91 -5.93 -1.54 0.30
N GLY A 92 -4.66 -1.85 0.52
CA GLY A 92 -3.57 -1.10 -0.06
C GLY A 92 -2.21 -1.72 0.22
N VAL A 93 -1.20 -1.20 -0.46
CA VAL A 93 0.18 -1.71 -0.38
C VAL A 93 1.20 -0.59 -0.21
N ILE A 94 2.25 -0.85 0.54
CA ILE A 94 3.33 0.10 0.83
C ILE A 94 4.65 -0.58 0.53
N PHE A 95 5.49 0.08 -0.27
CA PHE A 95 6.81 -0.38 -0.64
C PHE A 95 7.88 0.67 -0.31
N ASN A 96 9.08 0.20 0.01
CA ASN A 96 10.23 1.06 0.28
C ASN A 96 10.72 1.75 -1.00
N SER A 97 10.91 0.99 -2.06
CA SER A 97 11.50 1.45 -3.33
C SER A 97 10.49 1.49 -4.46
N GLU A 98 10.82 2.16 -5.54
CA GLU A 98 10.04 2.13 -6.79
C GLU A 98 9.94 0.70 -7.31
N ILE A 99 8.79 0.38 -7.94
CA ILE A 99 8.57 -0.93 -8.56
C ILE A 99 9.50 -1.06 -9.76
N THR A 100 10.31 -2.11 -9.76
CA THR A 100 11.21 -2.40 -10.88
C THR A 100 10.45 -2.99 -12.06
N SER A 101 10.98 -2.78 -13.27
CA SER A 101 10.50 -3.49 -14.46
C SER A 101 10.71 -4.99 -14.29
N PRO A 102 9.75 -5.82 -14.67
CA PRO A 102 9.87 -7.25 -14.54
C PRO A 102 10.95 -7.79 -15.48
N SER A 103 11.76 -8.71 -14.96
CA SER A 103 12.80 -9.43 -15.70
C SER A 103 12.59 -10.95 -15.75
N ASN A 104 11.50 -11.43 -15.15
CA ASN A 104 11.16 -12.85 -15.08
C ASN A 104 10.33 -13.27 -16.31
N TYR A 105 10.64 -14.44 -16.88
CA TYR A 105 9.93 -15.00 -18.04
C TYR A 105 8.44 -15.30 -17.78
N ARG A 106 8.05 -15.52 -16.52
CA ARG A 106 6.64 -15.73 -16.11
C ARG A 106 5.83 -14.43 -16.04
N SER A 107 6.50 -13.29 -16.18
CA SER A 107 5.81 -11.99 -16.07
C SER A 107 4.83 -11.79 -17.22
N PHE A 108 3.55 -11.66 -16.88
CA PHE A 108 2.50 -11.27 -17.82
C PHE A 108 2.23 -9.77 -17.80
N GLN A 109 2.37 -9.13 -16.63
CA GLN A 109 2.02 -7.73 -16.43
C GLN A 109 2.91 -7.06 -15.38
N HIS A 110 3.19 -5.76 -15.55
CA HIS A 110 3.87 -4.94 -14.55
C HIS A 110 3.00 -4.78 -13.31
N LEU A 111 3.60 -4.85 -12.10
CA LEU A 111 2.86 -4.81 -10.83
C LEU A 111 2.01 -3.54 -10.67
N ASP A 112 2.50 -2.36 -11.07
CA ASP A 112 1.70 -1.11 -10.99
C ASP A 112 0.41 -1.20 -11.83
N ALA A 113 0.51 -1.74 -13.05
CA ALA A 113 -0.64 -1.93 -13.92
C ALA A 113 -1.64 -2.95 -13.34
N TRP A 114 -1.13 -4.01 -12.71
CA TRP A 114 -1.94 -5.02 -12.04
C TRP A 114 -2.67 -4.43 -10.80
N LEU A 115 -1.97 -3.66 -9.96
CA LEU A 115 -2.58 -2.95 -8.83
C LEU A 115 -3.70 -2.00 -9.30
N LYS A 116 -3.45 -1.28 -10.38
CA LYS A 116 -4.44 -0.36 -10.98
C LYS A 116 -5.67 -1.10 -11.48
N LYS A 117 -5.49 -2.21 -12.20
CA LYS A 117 -6.57 -3.06 -12.70
C LYS A 117 -7.45 -3.58 -11.55
N ASN A 118 -6.84 -3.98 -10.44
CA ASN A 118 -7.53 -4.51 -9.26
C ASN A 118 -7.98 -3.43 -8.27
N LYS A 119 -7.88 -2.14 -8.64
CA LYS A 119 -8.29 -0.99 -7.83
C LYS A 119 -7.59 -0.91 -6.46
N ILE A 120 -6.34 -1.37 -6.39
CA ILE A 120 -5.52 -1.31 -5.18
C ILE A 120 -4.72 -0.02 -5.16
N VAL A 121 -4.84 0.74 -4.07
CA VAL A 121 -4.05 1.95 -3.82
C VAL A 121 -2.69 1.54 -3.28
N GLY A 122 -1.61 2.11 -3.82
CA GLY A 122 -0.27 1.82 -3.33
C GLY A 122 0.59 3.08 -3.16
N ILE A 123 1.65 2.94 -2.38
CA ILE A 123 2.67 3.99 -2.18
C ILE A 123 4.05 3.34 -2.21
N THR A 124 4.99 3.99 -2.89
CA THR A 124 6.42 3.66 -2.88
C THR A 124 7.23 4.82 -2.28
N GLY A 125 8.49 4.53 -1.95
CA GLY A 125 9.40 5.54 -1.41
C GLY A 125 9.14 5.90 0.05
N LEU A 126 8.48 5.03 0.82
CA LEU A 126 8.33 5.16 2.26
C LEU A 126 9.48 4.49 3.01
N ASP A 127 9.78 5.03 4.19
CA ASP A 127 10.60 4.32 5.17
C ASP A 127 9.79 3.18 5.81
N THR A 128 9.71 2.04 5.09
CA THR A 128 8.98 0.85 5.53
C THR A 128 9.55 0.27 6.82
N ARG A 129 10.87 0.45 7.08
CA ARG A 129 11.52 -0.01 8.31
C ARG A 129 11.02 0.76 9.53
N SER A 130 10.96 2.10 9.44
CA SER A 130 10.40 2.93 10.52
C SER A 130 8.94 2.59 10.79
N LEU A 131 8.14 2.35 9.74
CA LEU A 131 6.75 1.93 9.87
C LEU A 131 6.64 0.54 10.52
N THR A 132 7.47 -0.42 10.13
CA THR A 132 7.50 -1.76 10.72
C THR A 132 7.86 -1.71 12.20
N ASN A 133 8.87 -0.93 12.59
CA ASN A 133 9.24 -0.74 13.99
C ASN A 133 8.07 -0.15 14.80
N PHE A 134 7.39 0.85 14.22
CA PHE A 134 6.22 1.44 14.86
C PHE A 134 5.09 0.41 15.08
N ILE A 135 4.78 -0.42 14.07
CA ILE A 135 3.76 -1.47 14.17
C ILE A 135 4.14 -2.51 15.22
N ARG A 136 5.40 -2.93 15.25
CA ARG A 136 5.91 -3.91 16.23
C ARG A 136 5.80 -3.40 17.67
N ASP A 137 6.10 -2.13 17.89
CA ASP A 137 6.15 -1.54 19.23
C ASP A 137 4.78 -1.12 19.76
N LYS A 138 3.83 -0.78 18.88
CA LYS A 138 2.52 -0.19 19.24
C LYS A 138 1.32 -1.05 18.83
N GLY A 139 1.54 -2.13 18.09
CA GLY A 139 0.49 -2.92 17.45
C GLY A 139 0.11 -2.35 16.08
N ALA A 140 -0.75 -3.08 15.38
CA ALA A 140 -1.23 -2.73 14.05
C ALA A 140 -2.21 -1.54 14.12
N PRO A 141 -1.83 -0.34 13.63
CA PRO A 141 -2.67 0.84 13.71
C PRO A 141 -3.71 0.85 12.59
N LYS A 142 -4.81 1.59 12.79
CA LYS A 142 -5.68 2.01 11.71
C LYS A 142 -4.94 3.01 10.82
N GLY A 143 -5.11 2.89 9.50
CA GLY A 143 -4.51 3.79 8.54
C GLY A 143 -5.41 4.06 7.34
N THR A 144 -5.25 5.24 6.74
CA THR A 144 -5.82 5.57 5.44
C THR A 144 -4.70 5.88 4.47
N ILE A 145 -4.64 5.10 3.39
CA ILE A 145 -3.73 5.29 2.26
C ILE A 145 -4.45 6.06 1.16
N ALA A 146 -3.77 7.02 0.53
CA ALA A 146 -4.35 7.77 -0.58
C ALA A 146 -3.33 8.05 -1.68
N TYR A 147 -3.77 7.99 -2.93
CA TYR A 147 -3.01 8.34 -4.12
C TYR A 147 -3.74 9.39 -4.96
N SER A 148 -3.08 10.51 -5.24
CA SER A 148 -3.56 11.57 -6.13
C SER A 148 -2.44 12.09 -7.02
N LYS A 149 -2.56 11.93 -8.34
CA LYS A 149 -1.57 12.47 -9.31
C LYS A 149 -1.37 13.97 -9.18
N LYS A 150 -2.40 14.69 -8.72
CA LYS A 150 -2.36 16.15 -8.53
C LYS A 150 -1.76 16.56 -7.18
N ASN A 151 -1.31 15.60 -6.36
CA ASN A 151 -0.81 15.84 -5.00
C ASN A 151 -1.76 16.70 -4.14
N ARG A 152 -3.06 16.46 -4.28
CA ARG A 152 -4.10 17.16 -3.51
C ARG A 152 -4.72 16.19 -2.53
N PHE A 153 -4.52 16.44 -1.23
CA PHE A 153 -5.03 15.61 -0.15
C PHE A 153 -5.76 16.48 0.88
N HIS A 154 -6.96 16.08 1.25
CA HIS A 154 -7.70 16.66 2.37
C HIS A 154 -7.31 15.95 3.66
N ILE A 155 -6.17 16.34 4.28
CA ILE A 155 -5.56 15.65 5.43
C ILE A 155 -6.56 15.41 6.55
N ASN A 156 -7.34 16.42 6.92
CA ASN A 156 -8.35 16.29 8.00
C ASN A 156 -9.42 15.24 7.65
N LYS A 157 -9.83 15.15 6.37
CA LYS A 157 -10.74 14.10 5.91
C LYS A 157 -10.13 12.72 6.08
N LEU A 158 -8.87 12.52 5.67
CA LEU A 158 -8.16 11.25 5.80
C LEU A 158 -8.01 10.84 7.28
N ILE A 159 -7.62 11.78 8.16
CA ILE A 159 -7.56 11.55 9.61
C ILE A 159 -8.92 11.10 10.15
N ASN A 160 -9.98 11.82 9.80
CA ASN A 160 -11.33 11.49 10.25
C ASN A 160 -11.80 10.12 9.74
N SER A 161 -11.51 9.78 8.47
CA SER A 161 -11.80 8.46 7.91
C SER A 161 -11.06 7.35 8.67
N THR A 162 -9.78 7.58 9.01
CA THR A 162 -8.97 6.63 9.78
C THR A 162 -9.54 6.40 11.18
N ILE A 163 -9.87 7.48 11.90
CA ILE A 163 -10.37 7.40 13.29
C ILE A 163 -11.77 6.76 13.33
N LYS A 164 -12.66 7.10 12.39
CA LYS A 164 -14.03 6.60 12.32
C LYS A 164 -14.13 5.15 11.86
N TRP A 165 -13.10 4.60 11.24
CA TRP A 165 -13.13 3.22 10.79
C TRP A 165 -13.22 2.26 11.99
N SER A 166 -14.20 1.34 11.93
CA SER A 166 -14.55 0.46 13.07
C SER A 166 -13.47 -0.58 13.43
N GLY A 167 -12.49 -0.79 12.53
CA GLY A 167 -11.48 -1.85 12.68
C GLY A 167 -11.97 -3.20 12.13
N LEU A 168 -11.07 -4.18 12.11
CA LEU A 168 -11.36 -5.52 11.59
C LEU A 168 -12.37 -6.28 12.44
N LYS A 169 -12.41 -6.06 13.76
CA LYS A 169 -13.31 -6.76 14.69
C LYS A 169 -14.81 -6.62 14.35
N ASN A 170 -15.18 -5.54 13.66
CA ASN A 170 -16.57 -5.26 13.27
C ASN A 170 -16.84 -5.54 11.78
N LEU A 171 -15.84 -6.06 11.07
CA LEU A 171 -16.03 -6.61 9.74
C LEU A 171 -16.29 -8.08 9.92
N ASP A 172 -17.49 -8.55 9.58
CA ASP A 172 -17.78 -9.99 9.56
C ASP A 172 -17.00 -10.65 8.41
N LEU A 173 -15.69 -10.82 8.64
CA LEU A 173 -14.78 -11.41 7.68
C LEU A 173 -15.01 -12.91 7.56
N ALA A 174 -15.42 -13.58 8.65
CA ALA A 174 -15.68 -15.01 8.64
C ALA A 174 -16.84 -15.35 7.70
N GLU A 175 -17.95 -14.63 7.77
CA GLU A 175 -19.08 -14.81 6.86
C GLU A 175 -18.70 -14.50 5.40
N LYS A 176 -18.01 -13.37 5.18
CA LYS A 176 -17.57 -12.94 3.83
C LYS A 176 -16.56 -13.87 3.17
N LEU A 177 -15.68 -14.50 3.96
CA LEU A 177 -14.65 -15.41 3.48
C LEU A 177 -15.19 -16.84 3.33
N SER A 178 -16.12 -17.27 4.19
CA SER A 178 -16.72 -18.62 4.11
C SER A 178 -17.59 -18.83 2.85
N LEU A 179 -18.16 -17.76 2.29
CA LEU A 179 -18.94 -17.81 1.04
C LEU A 179 -18.08 -18.06 -0.22
N ILE A 180 -16.75 -18.10 -0.09
CA ILE A 180 -15.83 -18.35 -1.22
C ILE A 180 -15.60 -19.85 -1.44
N HIS A 181 -15.98 -20.70 -0.47
CA HIS A 181 -15.76 -22.15 -0.52
C HIS A 181 -17.03 -22.98 -0.78
N ILE A 182 -18.12 -22.38 -1.31
CA ILE A 182 -19.33 -23.09 -1.71
C ILE A 182 -19.49 -23.05 -3.23
#